data_97105f074a6e73adc38788079d7800b4
#
_entry.id   97105f074a6e73adc38788079d7800b4
#
_cell.length_a   1.000
_cell.length_b   1.000
_cell.length_c   1.000
_cell.angle_alpha   90.00
_cell.angle_beta   90.00
_cell.angle_gamma   90.00
#
_symmetry.space_group_name_H-M   'P 1'
#
loop_
_entity.id
_entity.type
_entity.pdbx_description
1 polymer ?
#
loop_
_entity_poly.entity_id
_entity_poly.type
_entity_poly.pdbx_seq_one_letter_code
_entity_poly.pdbx_strand_id
1 'polypeptide(L)'
;MALLDEKNLAAEAAKRARYRVRHVGTKLNEAEAGELEALAAKRKQTHAELIRGLILAEVERDKAGAQPSPEMIEATACRLLVTYALRPVATGQTMTEKAFDDLVAEIKQRKVRVARDRLEEYTARPATRRG
;
A
#
# COMPACT_ATOMS: atom_id res chain seq x y z
N MET A 1 46.75 -8.45 -22.41
CA MET A 1 45.77 -7.54 -21.84
C MET A 1 44.48 -8.30 -21.63
N ALA A 2 44.07 -8.45 -20.39
CA ALA A 2 42.78 -9.03 -20.09
C ALA A 2 41.71 -8.02 -20.50
N LEU A 3 40.91 -8.36 -21.49
CA LEU A 3 39.70 -7.66 -21.80
C LEU A 3 38.84 -7.66 -20.50
N LEU A 4 38.60 -6.52 -19.94
CA LEU A 4 37.69 -6.36 -18.81
C LEU A 4 36.34 -6.91 -19.27
N ASP A 5 35.97 -8.06 -18.76
CA ASP A 5 34.76 -8.76 -19.12
C ASP A 5 33.61 -7.89 -18.61
N GLU A 6 32.82 -7.28 -19.51
CA GLU A 6 31.68 -6.39 -19.19
C GLU A 6 30.70 -7.07 -18.22
N LYS A 7 30.60 -8.40 -18.28
CA LYS A 7 29.80 -9.20 -17.34
C LYS A 7 30.35 -9.14 -15.92
N ASN A 8 31.67 -9.15 -15.75
CA ASN A 8 32.30 -9.02 -14.44
C ASN A 8 32.17 -7.62 -13.87
N LEU A 9 32.24 -6.59 -14.71
CA LEU A 9 32.00 -5.19 -14.28
C LEU A 9 30.57 -4.95 -13.83
N ALA A 10 29.59 -5.49 -14.56
CA ALA A 10 28.19 -5.38 -14.18
C ALA A 10 27.87 -6.14 -12.88
N ALA A 11 28.46 -7.33 -12.71
CA ALA A 11 28.32 -8.13 -11.49
C ALA A 11 28.98 -7.45 -10.28
N GLU A 12 30.16 -6.84 -10.46
CA GLU A 12 30.81 -6.05 -9.41
C GLU A 12 30.07 -4.78 -9.07
N ALA A 13 29.53 -4.07 -10.04
CA ALA A 13 28.68 -2.90 -9.82
C ALA A 13 27.40 -3.25 -9.05
N ALA A 14 26.73 -4.36 -9.42
CA ALA A 14 25.58 -4.87 -8.70
C ALA A 14 25.92 -5.30 -7.25
N LYS A 15 27.12 -5.86 -7.05
CA LYS A 15 27.64 -6.23 -5.74
C LYS A 15 27.91 -4.99 -4.87
N ARG A 16 28.51 -3.95 -5.44
CA ARG A 16 28.76 -2.66 -4.78
C ARG A 16 27.49 -1.93 -4.41
N ALA A 17 26.46 -1.97 -5.25
CA ALA A 17 25.15 -1.37 -4.98
C ALA A 17 24.45 -1.99 -3.75
N ARG A 18 24.82 -3.19 -3.33
CA ARG A 18 24.32 -3.86 -2.12
C ARG A 18 25.06 -3.47 -0.85
N TYR A 19 26.22 -2.82 -0.94
CA TYR A 19 26.97 -2.40 0.24
C TYR A 19 26.30 -1.21 0.93
N ARG A 20 26.18 -1.33 2.23
CA ARG A 20 25.64 -0.30 3.10
C ARG A 20 26.74 0.73 3.40
N VAL A 21 26.78 1.81 2.62
CA VAL A 21 27.87 2.81 2.67
C VAL A 21 27.47 4.12 3.35
N ARG A 22 26.17 4.32 3.63
CA ARG A 22 25.71 5.52 4.31
C ARG A 22 25.04 5.22 5.62
N HIS A 23 25.41 5.96 6.63
CA HIS A 23 24.74 5.96 7.93
C HIS A 23 23.69 7.08 7.95
N VAL A 24 22.47 6.74 8.37
CA VAL A 24 21.38 7.68 8.65
C VAL A 24 20.94 7.43 10.08
N GLY A 25 20.91 8.48 10.88
CA GLY A 25 20.56 8.38 12.29
C GLY A 25 19.66 9.53 12.73
N THR A 26 18.91 9.29 13.79
CA THR A 26 18.11 10.29 14.50
C THR A 26 18.26 10.08 16.00
N LYS A 27 17.84 11.08 16.80
CA LYS A 27 17.77 10.96 18.25
C LYS A 27 16.32 10.71 18.65
N LEU A 28 16.13 9.81 19.59
CA LEU A 28 14.85 9.50 20.21
C LEU A 28 14.91 9.93 21.69
N ASN A 29 13.77 10.29 22.26
CA ASN A 29 13.65 10.43 23.69
C ASN A 29 13.54 9.04 24.36
N GLU A 30 13.59 8.98 25.70
CA GLU A 30 13.57 7.69 26.42
C GLU A 30 12.29 6.87 26.18
N ALA A 31 11.15 7.51 26.09
CA ALA A 31 9.88 6.84 25.82
C ALA A 31 9.85 6.23 24.41
N GLU A 32 10.25 7.00 23.40
CA GLU A 32 10.36 6.55 22.01
C GLU A 32 11.38 5.42 21.86
N ALA A 33 12.52 5.51 22.55
CA ALA A 33 13.53 4.47 22.55
C ALA A 33 12.99 3.17 23.16
N GLY A 34 12.27 3.26 24.29
CA GLY A 34 11.62 2.12 24.91
C GLY A 34 10.57 1.44 24.02
N GLU A 35 9.78 2.21 23.31
CA GLU A 35 8.80 1.68 22.32
C GLU A 35 9.51 0.98 21.15
N LEU A 36 10.61 1.54 20.66
CA LEU A 36 11.43 0.92 19.61
C LEU A 36 12.03 -0.40 20.07
N GLU A 37 12.56 -0.47 21.30
CA GLU A 37 13.10 -1.69 21.88
C GLU A 37 12.03 -2.79 22.03
N ALA A 38 10.86 -2.43 22.54
CA ALA A 38 9.74 -3.35 22.67
C ALA A 38 9.29 -3.90 21.30
N LEU A 39 9.24 -3.05 20.28
CA LEU A 39 8.88 -3.45 18.92
C LEU A 39 9.94 -4.37 18.31
N ALA A 40 11.23 -4.08 18.49
CA ALA A 40 12.33 -4.90 18.02
C ALA A 40 12.29 -6.29 18.66
N ALA A 41 12.08 -6.35 19.97
CA ALA A 41 11.94 -7.60 20.71
C ALA A 41 10.75 -8.43 20.22
N LYS A 42 9.59 -7.80 20.01
CA LYS A 42 8.39 -8.44 19.47
C LYS A 42 8.61 -9.03 18.09
N ARG A 43 9.37 -8.35 17.23
CA ARG A 43 9.68 -8.80 15.87
C ARG A 43 10.92 -9.68 15.79
N LYS A 44 11.62 -9.92 16.90
CA LYS A 44 12.88 -10.68 16.96
C LYS A 44 13.93 -10.14 15.98
N GLN A 45 14.06 -8.84 15.91
CA GLN A 45 14.99 -8.10 15.04
C GLN A 45 15.92 -7.24 15.88
N THR A 46 17.11 -6.97 15.36
CA THR A 46 17.98 -5.93 15.94
C THR A 46 17.40 -4.54 15.65
N HIS A 47 17.78 -3.53 16.44
CA HIS A 47 17.35 -2.14 16.21
C HIS A 47 17.71 -1.66 14.79
N ALA A 48 18.91 -1.99 14.32
CA ALA A 48 19.36 -1.60 12.98
C ALA A 48 18.51 -2.24 11.87
N GLU A 49 18.16 -3.50 12.00
CA GLU A 49 17.32 -4.21 11.02
C GLU A 49 15.88 -3.67 11.04
N LEU A 50 15.34 -3.41 12.24
CA LEU A 50 14.02 -2.82 12.38
C LEU A 50 13.94 -1.43 11.75
N ILE A 51 14.86 -0.53 12.10
CA ILE A 51 14.92 0.84 11.58
C ILE A 51 15.07 0.82 10.05
N ARG A 52 15.99 0.01 9.54
CA ARG A 52 16.18 -0.13 8.10
C ARG A 52 14.91 -0.64 7.40
N GLY A 53 14.27 -1.65 7.97
CA GLY A 53 13.02 -2.20 7.45
C GLY A 53 11.90 -1.17 7.39
N LEU A 54 11.73 -0.37 8.45
CA LEU A 54 10.75 0.71 8.52
C LEU A 54 11.00 1.80 7.48
N ILE A 55 12.26 2.23 7.32
CA ILE A 55 12.63 3.24 6.32
C ILE A 55 12.34 2.74 4.91
N LEU A 56 12.77 1.51 4.58
CA LEU A 56 12.54 0.95 3.25
C LEU A 56 11.05 0.73 2.96
N ALA A 57 10.30 0.27 3.95
CA ALA A 57 8.85 0.10 3.81
C ALA A 57 8.14 1.43 3.54
N GLU A 58 8.58 2.52 4.19
CA GLU A 58 8.00 3.84 3.95
C GLU A 58 8.35 4.39 2.56
N VAL A 59 9.60 4.21 2.13
CA VAL A 59 10.04 4.60 0.78
C VAL A 59 9.25 3.84 -0.30
N GLU A 60 9.04 2.54 -0.12
CA GLU A 60 8.23 1.75 -1.07
C GLU A 60 6.75 2.16 -1.04
N ARG A 61 6.22 2.50 0.13
CA ARG A 61 4.85 3.03 0.26
C ARG A 61 4.67 4.34 -0.49
N ASP A 62 5.64 5.24 -0.37
CA ASP A 62 5.63 6.52 -1.08
C ASP A 62 5.70 6.32 -2.61
N LYS A 63 6.57 5.44 -3.09
CA LYS A 63 6.66 5.08 -4.52
C LYS A 63 5.39 4.45 -5.07
N ALA A 64 4.74 3.62 -4.28
CA ALA A 64 3.49 2.97 -4.68
C ALA A 64 2.30 3.94 -4.74
N GLY A 65 2.45 5.14 -4.16
CA GLY A 65 1.38 6.11 -4.00
C GLY A 65 0.34 5.71 -2.95
N ALA A 66 -0.69 6.53 -2.83
CA ALA A 66 -1.77 6.26 -1.89
C ALA A 66 -2.48 4.94 -2.22
N GLN A 67 -2.47 4.01 -1.27
CA GLN A 67 -3.17 2.73 -1.39
C GLN A 67 -4.43 2.76 -0.51
N PRO A 68 -5.57 2.25 -1.00
CA PRO A 68 -6.75 2.16 -0.19
C PRO A 68 -6.55 1.16 0.96
N SER A 69 -7.03 1.51 2.16
CA SER A 69 -7.03 0.59 3.29
C SER A 69 -7.99 -0.58 3.07
N PRO A 70 -7.80 -1.72 3.75
CA PRO A 70 -8.76 -2.83 3.69
C PRO A 70 -10.19 -2.40 4.00
N GLU A 71 -10.39 -1.53 4.98
CA GLU A 71 -11.70 -1.00 5.36
C GLU A 71 -12.31 -0.17 4.24
N MET A 72 -11.52 0.65 3.56
CA MET A 72 -11.98 1.43 2.41
C MET A 72 -12.37 0.54 1.24
N ILE A 73 -11.64 -0.55 1.01
CA ILE A 73 -11.96 -1.53 -0.03
C ILE A 73 -13.31 -2.21 0.28
N GLU A 74 -13.52 -2.65 1.52
CA GLU A 74 -14.77 -3.30 1.91
C GLU A 74 -15.95 -2.31 1.92
N ALA A 75 -15.76 -1.09 2.41
CA ALA A 75 -16.79 -0.04 2.32
C ALA A 75 -17.18 0.27 0.87
N THR A 76 -16.20 0.28 -0.02
CA THR A 76 -16.44 0.45 -1.47
C THR A 76 -17.22 -0.72 -2.05
N ALA A 77 -16.88 -1.95 -1.67
CA ALA A 77 -17.62 -3.15 -2.07
C ALA A 77 -19.07 -3.11 -1.61
N CYS A 78 -19.32 -2.75 -0.35
CA CYS A 78 -20.68 -2.58 0.18
C CYS A 78 -21.47 -1.51 -0.58
N ARG A 79 -20.84 -0.37 -0.87
CA ARG A 79 -21.49 0.70 -1.64
C ARG A 79 -21.85 0.26 -3.06
N LEU A 80 -20.95 -0.43 -3.74
CA LEU A 80 -21.21 -0.98 -5.07
C LEU A 80 -22.36 -1.97 -5.04
N LEU A 81 -22.35 -2.90 -4.06
CA LEU A 81 -23.41 -3.88 -3.90
C LEU A 81 -24.77 -3.22 -3.69
N VAL A 82 -24.87 -2.28 -2.75
CA VAL A 82 -26.11 -1.55 -2.47
C VAL A 82 -26.59 -0.78 -3.70
N THR A 83 -25.70 -0.05 -4.36
CA THR A 83 -26.06 0.74 -5.54
C THR A 83 -26.58 -0.11 -6.68
N TYR A 84 -25.89 -1.20 -7.01
CA TYR A 84 -26.26 -2.05 -8.14
C TYR A 84 -27.40 -3.02 -7.83
N ALA A 85 -27.56 -3.43 -6.57
CA ALA A 85 -28.69 -4.27 -6.17
C ALA A 85 -30.00 -3.49 -6.03
N LEU A 86 -29.96 -2.24 -5.51
CA LEU A 86 -31.15 -1.42 -5.34
C LEU A 86 -31.65 -0.79 -6.64
N ARG A 87 -30.80 -0.55 -7.61
CA ARG A 87 -31.21 0.08 -8.88
C ARG A 87 -32.30 -0.68 -9.61
N PRO A 88 -32.21 -2.01 -9.84
CA PRO A 88 -33.29 -2.78 -10.42
C PRO A 88 -34.57 -2.73 -9.60
N VAL A 89 -34.46 -2.83 -8.27
CA VAL A 89 -35.63 -2.73 -7.37
C VAL A 89 -36.33 -1.39 -7.49
N ALA A 90 -35.58 -0.29 -7.52
CA ALA A 90 -36.12 1.06 -7.65
C ALA A 90 -36.81 1.30 -9.00
N THR A 91 -36.41 0.57 -10.05
CA THR A 91 -37.00 0.65 -11.40
C THR A 91 -38.09 -0.43 -11.64
N GLY A 92 -38.49 -1.17 -10.61
CA GLY A 92 -39.53 -2.20 -10.70
C GLY A 92 -39.08 -3.50 -11.36
N GLN A 93 -37.77 -3.71 -11.47
CA GLN A 93 -37.20 -4.95 -11.99
C GLN A 93 -36.89 -5.93 -10.86
N THR A 94 -37.06 -7.21 -11.12
CA THR A 94 -36.65 -8.28 -10.18
C THR A 94 -35.25 -8.74 -10.50
N MET A 95 -34.42 -8.84 -9.46
CA MET A 95 -33.09 -9.43 -9.57
C MET A 95 -33.19 -10.93 -9.32
N THR A 96 -32.70 -11.72 -10.26
CA THR A 96 -32.61 -13.19 -10.10
C THR A 96 -31.44 -13.54 -9.19
N GLU A 97 -31.47 -14.71 -8.55
CA GLU A 97 -30.38 -15.23 -7.73
C GLU A 97 -29.06 -15.26 -8.51
N LYS A 98 -29.10 -15.75 -9.74
CA LYS A 98 -27.93 -15.77 -10.62
C LYS A 98 -27.38 -14.39 -10.90
N ALA A 99 -28.23 -13.40 -11.17
CA ALA A 99 -27.81 -12.03 -11.42
C ALA A 99 -27.16 -11.40 -10.17
N PHE A 100 -27.64 -11.74 -8.98
CA PHE A 100 -27.04 -11.31 -7.72
C PHE A 100 -25.66 -11.95 -7.51
N ASP A 101 -25.53 -13.26 -7.73
CA ASP A 101 -24.25 -13.96 -7.61
C ASP A 101 -23.21 -13.43 -8.60
N ASP A 102 -23.61 -13.19 -9.85
CA ASP A 102 -22.75 -12.57 -10.87
C ASP A 102 -22.31 -11.16 -10.44
N LEU A 103 -23.19 -10.36 -9.87
CA LEU A 103 -22.88 -9.04 -9.32
C LEU A 103 -21.86 -9.10 -8.19
N VAL A 104 -22.03 -10.02 -7.24
CA VAL A 104 -21.08 -10.22 -6.13
C VAL A 104 -19.72 -10.63 -6.65
N ALA A 105 -19.64 -11.51 -7.64
CA ALA A 105 -18.39 -11.93 -8.26
C ALA A 105 -17.69 -10.77 -8.97
N GLU A 106 -18.43 -9.95 -9.70
CA GLU A 106 -17.90 -8.76 -10.37
C GLU A 106 -17.35 -7.72 -9.37
N ILE A 107 -18.08 -7.47 -8.28
CA ILE A 107 -17.65 -6.55 -7.23
C ILE A 107 -16.34 -7.03 -6.59
N LYS A 108 -16.18 -8.32 -6.33
CA LYS A 108 -14.93 -8.87 -5.79
C LYS A 108 -13.73 -8.57 -6.67
N GLN A 109 -13.91 -8.57 -7.98
CA GLN A 109 -12.83 -8.25 -8.93
C GLN A 109 -12.54 -6.76 -9.04
N ARG A 110 -13.56 -5.91 -8.89
CA ARG A 110 -13.45 -4.47 -9.14
C ARG A 110 -13.20 -3.62 -7.90
N LYS A 111 -13.49 -4.12 -6.70
CA LYS A 111 -13.49 -3.33 -5.46
C LYS A 111 -12.18 -2.59 -5.18
N VAL A 112 -11.05 -3.24 -5.40
CA VAL A 112 -9.73 -2.64 -5.13
C VAL A 112 -9.43 -1.49 -6.10
N ARG A 113 -9.72 -1.69 -7.38
CA ARG A 113 -9.53 -0.67 -8.41
C ARG A 113 -10.42 0.54 -8.15
N VAL A 114 -11.72 0.31 -7.90
CA VAL A 114 -12.67 1.40 -7.63
C VAL A 114 -12.32 2.14 -6.33
N ALA A 115 -11.84 1.44 -5.29
CA ALA A 115 -11.38 2.07 -4.07
C ALA A 115 -10.15 2.96 -4.30
N ARG A 116 -9.22 2.53 -5.15
CA ARG A 116 -8.04 3.32 -5.53
C ARG A 116 -8.43 4.57 -6.32
N ASP A 117 -9.27 4.43 -7.34
CA ASP A 117 -9.74 5.56 -8.16
C ASP A 117 -10.42 6.63 -7.28
N ARG A 118 -11.22 6.20 -6.30
CA ARG A 118 -11.84 7.11 -5.33
C ARG A 118 -10.83 7.79 -4.42
N LEU A 119 -9.85 7.06 -3.94
CA LEU A 119 -8.81 7.65 -3.10
C LEU A 119 -8.06 8.74 -3.87
N GLU A 120 -7.75 8.51 -5.13
CA GLU A 120 -7.12 9.49 -6.01
C GLU A 120 -8.00 10.72 -6.21
N GLU A 121 -9.31 10.55 -6.41
CA GLU A 121 -10.26 11.66 -6.51
C GLU A 121 -10.30 12.52 -5.24
N TYR A 122 -10.26 11.89 -4.05
CA TYR A 122 -10.24 12.60 -2.78
C TYR A 122 -8.92 13.34 -2.53
N THR A 123 -7.81 12.77 -2.92
CA THR A 123 -6.48 13.38 -2.75
C THR A 123 -6.23 14.49 -3.78
N ALA A 124 -6.82 14.40 -4.98
CA ALA A 124 -6.71 15.42 -6.02
C ALA A 124 -7.60 16.65 -5.77
N ARG A 125 -8.62 16.57 -4.89
CA ARG A 125 -9.43 17.75 -4.54
C ARG A 125 -8.60 18.74 -3.74
N PRO A 126 -8.37 19.98 -4.24
CA PRO A 126 -7.75 21.01 -3.43
C PRO A 126 -8.61 21.23 -2.19
N ALA A 127 -7.94 21.27 -1.03
CA ALA A 127 -8.62 21.61 0.22
C ALA A 127 -9.37 22.92 0.02
N THR A 128 -10.68 22.86 -0.06
CA THR A 128 -11.53 24.05 -0.10
C THR A 128 -11.26 24.77 1.22
N ARG A 129 -10.52 25.87 1.16
CA ARG A 129 -10.34 26.78 2.28
C ARG A 129 -11.72 27.04 2.85
N ARG A 130 -11.98 26.54 4.06
CA ARG A 130 -13.05 27.05 4.90
C ARG A 130 -12.66 28.49 5.25
N GLY A 131 -13.31 29.42 4.58
CA GLY A 131 -13.34 30.80 5.01
C GLY A 131 -14.18 30.93 6.28
#